data_f727ab2c3a2a62ba739bb0e6136b146b
#
_entry.id   f727ab2c3a2a62ba739bb0e6136b146b
#
_cell.length_a   1.000
_cell.length_b   1.000
_cell.length_c   1.000
_cell.angle_alpha   90.00
_cell.angle_beta   90.00
_cell.angle_gamma   90.00
#
_symmetry.space_group_name_H-M   'P 1'
#
loop_
_entity.id
_entity.type
_entity.pdbx_description
1 polymer ?
#
loop_
_entity_poly.entity_id
_entity_poly.type
_entity_poly.pdbx_seq_one_letter_code
_entity_poly.pdbx_strand_id
1 'polypeptide(L)'
;HQIREHDNVVLAVGGGIGTPERAADLLTGRWSERHGVVAMPVDAILVGTAAMATAESTASASVKELLAQTQGVTGWVTRGAFEAGMTSGLSGLNADIHFVDNSASRAAALLDEVAGDETAVQERRTEIIDALSRTAKPYFGDVEHMTYAQLLRRYAELAAVGSGNRYQDGVWLDRTHRTRFQDLLQRTEARLHPNDTGLIESRFSDLESLNDPAVAIKQLLADHPAARVAQLHPADVDYFLVVCRQPGKPVPFVPVIDADVRRWYQSDALWQSHDPHYDADEVLIIPGPTAVAGISEPDEPVAELMSRFERAALDDLPTAPRTTLLDSLLTARTVEWGGAMRPNPLRRIGTWQVRDGVATWHSRDESAR
;
A
#
# COMPACT_ATOMS: atom_id res chain seq x y z
N HIS A 1 8.18 -12.29 -31.21
CA HIS A 1 7.72 -13.06 -32.38
C HIS A 1 7.02 -14.36 -31.96
N GLN A 2 7.62 -15.19 -31.08
CA GLN A 2 7.04 -16.51 -30.70
C GLN A 2 5.61 -16.40 -30.13
N ILE A 3 5.32 -15.39 -29.29
CA ILE A 3 3.97 -15.17 -28.73
C ILE A 3 2.93 -14.99 -29.85
N ARG A 4 3.31 -14.34 -30.96
CA ARG A 4 2.42 -14.07 -32.09
C ARG A 4 2.15 -15.31 -32.98
N GLU A 5 2.80 -16.44 -32.66
CA GLU A 5 2.50 -17.73 -33.28
C GLU A 5 1.27 -18.42 -32.67
N HIS A 6 0.77 -17.87 -31.57
CA HIS A 6 -0.37 -18.40 -30.80
C HIS A 6 -1.56 -17.45 -30.86
N ASP A 7 -2.60 -17.81 -31.58
CA ASP A 7 -3.81 -16.99 -31.78
C ASP A 7 -4.61 -16.73 -30.49
N ASN A 8 -4.38 -17.52 -29.43
CA ASN A 8 -5.09 -17.44 -28.15
C ASN A 8 -4.26 -16.78 -27.04
N VAL A 9 -3.10 -16.21 -27.38
CA VAL A 9 -2.22 -15.54 -26.41
C VAL A 9 -2.28 -14.04 -26.62
N VAL A 10 -2.56 -13.31 -25.55
CA VAL A 10 -2.57 -11.84 -25.48
C VAL A 10 -1.32 -11.39 -24.73
N LEU A 11 -0.61 -10.41 -25.28
CA LEU A 11 0.54 -9.79 -24.63
C LEU A 11 0.09 -8.54 -23.88
N ALA A 12 0.04 -8.62 -22.55
CA ALA A 12 -0.17 -7.48 -21.69
C ALA A 12 1.13 -7.05 -21.02
N VAL A 13 1.38 -5.75 -20.95
CA VAL A 13 2.56 -5.16 -20.32
C VAL A 13 2.15 -4.28 -19.15
N GLY A 14 2.81 -4.46 -18.01
CA GLY A 14 2.63 -3.65 -16.81
C GLY A 14 3.96 -3.14 -16.25
N GLY A 15 3.89 -2.14 -15.39
CA GLY A 15 5.04 -1.52 -14.75
C GLY A 15 5.63 -0.36 -15.55
N GLY A 16 5.91 0.76 -14.86
CA GLY A 16 6.49 1.97 -15.46
C GLY A 16 5.61 2.68 -16.48
N ILE A 17 4.32 2.36 -16.55
CA ILE A 17 3.36 3.00 -17.44
C ILE A 17 2.61 4.05 -16.65
N GLY A 18 3.11 5.29 -16.69
CA GLY A 18 2.56 6.41 -15.93
C GLY A 18 1.97 7.49 -16.82
N THR A 19 2.39 7.62 -18.06
CA THR A 19 1.91 8.67 -18.94
C THR A 19 1.16 8.13 -20.15
N PRO A 20 0.21 8.91 -20.70
CA PRO A 20 -0.49 8.55 -21.94
C PRO A 20 0.46 8.28 -23.11
N GLU A 21 1.56 9.04 -23.23
CA GLU A 21 2.57 8.88 -24.28
C GLU A 21 3.28 7.53 -24.17
N ARG A 22 3.59 7.12 -22.93
CA ARG A 22 4.22 5.80 -22.69
C ARG A 22 3.27 4.66 -23.04
N ALA A 23 2.00 4.80 -22.73
CA ALA A 23 0.97 3.86 -23.11
C ALA A 23 0.82 3.77 -24.62
N ALA A 24 0.76 4.91 -25.30
CA ALA A 24 0.70 5.00 -26.76
C ALA A 24 1.92 4.34 -27.41
N ASP A 25 3.13 4.59 -26.93
CA ASP A 25 4.36 3.93 -27.41
C ASP A 25 4.27 2.41 -27.40
N LEU A 26 3.71 1.85 -26.31
CA LEU A 26 3.57 0.41 -26.14
C LEU A 26 2.46 -0.16 -27.04
N LEU A 27 1.29 0.47 -27.05
CA LEU A 27 0.13 0.02 -27.81
C LEU A 27 0.33 0.16 -29.33
N THR A 28 1.09 1.16 -29.78
CA THR A 28 1.42 1.36 -31.21
C THR A 28 2.69 0.63 -31.65
N GLY A 29 3.51 0.15 -30.70
CA GLY A 29 4.77 -0.54 -30.99
C GLY A 29 5.98 0.39 -31.20
N ARG A 30 5.85 1.72 -31.09
CA ARG A 30 6.96 2.67 -31.26
C ARG A 30 8.10 2.44 -30.27
N TRP A 31 7.83 1.86 -29.11
CA TRP A 31 8.86 1.54 -28.12
C TRP A 31 9.98 0.68 -28.69
N SER A 32 9.67 -0.25 -29.62
CA SER A 32 10.64 -1.16 -30.20
C SER A 32 11.47 -0.52 -31.31
N GLU A 33 10.92 0.47 -32.02
CA GLU A 33 11.63 1.23 -33.05
C GLU A 33 12.84 1.97 -32.49
N ARG A 34 12.76 2.45 -31.25
CA ARG A 34 13.89 3.09 -30.54
C ARG A 34 15.07 2.13 -30.31
N HIS A 35 14.84 0.82 -30.41
CA HIS A 35 15.86 -0.22 -30.34
C HIS A 35 16.28 -0.75 -31.72
N GLY A 36 15.88 -0.07 -32.81
CA GLY A 36 16.25 -0.42 -34.17
C GLY A 36 15.55 -1.67 -34.72
N VAL A 37 14.41 -2.06 -34.14
CA VAL A 37 13.58 -3.18 -34.61
C VAL A 37 12.21 -2.68 -35.07
N VAL A 38 11.51 -3.50 -35.85
CA VAL A 38 10.16 -3.17 -36.36
C VAL A 38 9.19 -2.89 -35.20
N ALA A 39 8.17 -2.07 -35.47
CA ALA A 39 7.14 -1.78 -34.49
C ALA A 39 6.52 -3.07 -33.93
N MET A 40 6.53 -3.19 -32.60
CA MET A 40 5.99 -4.36 -31.89
C MET A 40 4.91 -3.91 -30.89
N PRO A 41 3.68 -3.70 -31.34
CA PRO A 41 2.59 -3.32 -30.47
C PRO A 41 2.27 -4.43 -29.46
N VAL A 42 1.92 -4.03 -28.23
CA VAL A 42 1.32 -4.93 -27.24
C VAL A 42 -0.21 -4.91 -27.38
N ASP A 43 -0.87 -5.94 -26.87
CA ASP A 43 -2.33 -6.06 -26.97
C ASP A 43 -3.05 -5.31 -25.85
N ALA A 44 -2.39 -5.19 -24.70
CA ALA A 44 -2.94 -4.50 -23.52
C ALA A 44 -1.84 -3.91 -22.64
N ILE A 45 -2.21 -2.93 -21.86
CA ILE A 45 -1.38 -2.35 -20.80
C ILE A 45 -2.09 -2.47 -19.45
N LEU A 46 -1.30 -2.57 -18.38
CA LEU A 46 -1.77 -2.53 -16.99
C LEU A 46 -1.29 -1.24 -16.33
N VAL A 47 -2.24 -0.41 -15.93
CA VAL A 47 -1.99 0.85 -15.24
C VAL A 47 -2.26 0.63 -13.76
N GLY A 48 -1.22 0.71 -12.91
CA GLY A 48 -1.33 0.52 -11.47
C GLY A 48 -1.19 1.85 -10.71
N THR A 49 -0.03 2.48 -10.82
CA THR A 49 0.31 3.67 -10.02
C THR A 49 -0.64 4.84 -10.27
N ALA A 50 -0.98 5.14 -11.53
CA ALA A 50 -1.89 6.24 -11.82
C ALA A 50 -3.30 6.01 -11.22
N ALA A 51 -3.72 4.76 -11.07
CA ALA A 51 -4.98 4.43 -10.42
C ALA A 51 -4.96 4.61 -8.88
N MET A 52 -3.80 4.80 -8.25
CA MET A 52 -3.72 4.99 -6.79
C MET A 52 -4.37 6.28 -6.32
N ALA A 53 -4.41 7.31 -7.16
CA ALA A 53 -4.98 8.62 -6.83
C ALA A 53 -6.39 8.84 -7.40
N THR A 54 -7.01 7.84 -8.01
CA THR A 54 -8.36 7.98 -8.60
C THR A 54 -9.45 8.07 -7.54
N ALA A 55 -10.63 8.57 -7.93
CA ALA A 55 -11.79 8.67 -7.05
C ALA A 55 -12.20 7.32 -6.45
N GLU A 56 -12.05 6.24 -7.22
CA GLU A 56 -12.39 4.88 -6.80
C GLU A 56 -11.31 4.21 -5.94
N SER A 57 -10.11 4.81 -5.86
CA SER A 57 -9.04 4.32 -4.98
C SER A 57 -9.38 4.55 -3.52
N THR A 58 -9.05 3.58 -2.66
CA THR A 58 -9.22 3.68 -1.21
C THR A 58 -8.06 4.39 -0.51
N ALA A 59 -7.04 4.87 -1.23
CA ALA A 59 -5.99 5.71 -0.66
C ALA A 59 -6.60 6.96 0.01
N SER A 60 -6.02 7.41 1.12
CA SER A 60 -6.49 8.61 1.81
C SER A 60 -6.33 9.87 0.95
N ALA A 61 -7.13 10.91 1.22
CA ALA A 61 -7.09 12.16 0.46
C ALA A 61 -5.68 12.78 0.46
N SER A 62 -5.02 12.83 1.62
CA SER A 62 -3.66 13.37 1.73
C SER A 62 -2.64 12.56 0.91
N VAL A 63 -2.80 11.24 0.85
CA VAL A 63 -1.96 10.36 0.00
C VAL A 63 -2.17 10.64 -1.47
N LYS A 64 -3.43 10.81 -1.93
CA LYS A 64 -3.74 11.16 -3.32
C LYS A 64 -3.17 12.52 -3.72
N GLU A 65 -3.27 13.51 -2.84
CA GLU A 65 -2.68 14.84 -3.04
C GLU A 65 -1.16 14.78 -3.15
N LEU A 66 -0.48 14.06 -2.25
CA LEU A 66 0.97 13.91 -2.29
C LEU A 66 1.42 13.19 -3.57
N LEU A 67 0.71 12.13 -3.98
CA LEU A 67 0.98 11.42 -5.22
C LEU A 67 0.86 12.34 -6.44
N ALA A 68 -0.16 13.19 -6.51
CA ALA A 68 -0.35 14.15 -7.61
C ALA A 68 0.74 15.24 -7.65
N GLN A 69 1.37 15.56 -6.52
CA GLN A 69 2.47 16.52 -6.42
C GLN A 69 3.84 15.87 -6.71
N THR A 70 3.93 14.55 -6.69
CA THR A 70 5.19 13.82 -6.87
C THR A 70 5.58 13.79 -8.34
N GLN A 71 6.72 14.35 -8.69
CA GLN A 71 7.17 14.45 -10.11
C GLN A 71 7.51 13.07 -10.69
N GLY A 72 8.07 12.17 -9.87
CA GLY A 72 8.59 10.89 -10.34
C GLY A 72 9.89 11.04 -11.15
N VAL A 73 10.47 9.93 -11.51
CA VAL A 73 11.74 9.85 -12.23
C VAL A 73 11.58 9.25 -13.62
N THR A 74 12.55 9.49 -14.51
CA THR A 74 12.55 8.89 -15.86
C THR A 74 13.14 7.48 -15.88
N GLY A 75 13.80 7.07 -14.81
CA GLY A 75 14.48 5.78 -14.69
C GLY A 75 14.37 5.19 -13.30
N TRP A 76 15.37 4.44 -12.89
CA TRP A 76 15.44 3.77 -11.61
C TRP A 76 16.13 4.64 -10.56
N VAL A 77 15.55 4.73 -9.36
CA VAL A 77 16.20 5.41 -8.22
C VAL A 77 17.12 4.40 -7.52
N THR A 78 18.39 4.74 -7.41
CA THR A 78 19.36 3.92 -6.69
C THR A 78 19.01 3.87 -5.19
N ARG A 79 19.23 2.72 -4.55
CA ARG A 79 19.00 2.56 -3.11
C ARG A 79 19.66 3.67 -2.29
N GLY A 80 18.90 4.24 -1.36
CA GLY A 80 19.34 5.35 -0.51
C GLY A 80 19.42 6.71 -1.19
N ALA A 81 19.13 6.80 -2.50
CA ALA A 81 19.04 8.08 -3.19
C ALA A 81 17.63 8.66 -3.04
N PHE A 82 17.56 10.00 -3.12
CA PHE A 82 16.34 10.79 -3.14
C PHE A 82 16.34 11.63 -4.41
N GLU A 83 15.38 11.42 -5.28
CA GLU A 83 15.32 12.08 -6.60
C GLU A 83 13.87 12.35 -6.99
N ALA A 84 13.57 13.59 -7.35
CA ALA A 84 12.26 14.02 -7.88
C ALA A 84 11.04 13.54 -7.06
N GLY A 85 11.17 13.58 -5.73
CA GLY A 85 10.11 13.15 -4.79
C GLY A 85 10.05 11.65 -4.58
N MET A 86 11.03 10.88 -5.05
CA MET A 86 11.11 9.43 -4.90
C MET A 86 12.37 9.00 -4.16
N THR A 87 12.29 7.90 -3.46
CA THR A 87 13.41 7.21 -2.82
C THR A 87 13.30 5.70 -3.01
N SER A 88 14.35 4.97 -2.69
CA SER A 88 14.39 3.52 -2.81
C SER A 88 14.94 2.88 -1.53
N GLY A 89 14.35 1.77 -1.12
CA GLY A 89 14.75 0.95 0.01
C GLY A 89 14.62 -0.53 -0.31
N LEU A 90 14.66 -1.38 0.71
CA LEU A 90 14.52 -2.82 0.57
C LEU A 90 13.12 -3.27 1.01
N SER A 91 12.52 -4.15 0.23
CA SER A 91 11.35 -4.92 0.65
C SER A 91 11.72 -6.02 1.65
N GLY A 92 10.73 -6.63 2.29
CA GLY A 92 10.94 -7.80 3.15
C GLY A 92 11.53 -9.03 2.43
N LEU A 93 11.57 -9.02 1.09
CA LEU A 93 12.15 -10.06 0.24
C LEU A 93 13.54 -9.66 -0.29
N ASN A 94 14.15 -8.61 0.24
CA ASN A 94 15.43 -8.06 -0.22
C ASN A 94 15.44 -7.58 -1.69
N ALA A 95 14.28 -7.29 -2.25
CA ALA A 95 14.16 -6.63 -3.56
C ALA A 95 14.03 -5.12 -3.36
N ASP A 96 14.55 -4.34 -4.31
CA ASP A 96 14.38 -2.90 -4.27
C ASP A 96 12.88 -2.53 -4.37
N ILE A 97 12.47 -1.60 -3.53
CA ILE A 97 11.12 -1.04 -3.49
C ILE A 97 11.23 0.47 -3.47
N HIS A 98 10.32 1.15 -4.16
CA HIS A 98 10.32 2.61 -4.26
C HIS A 98 9.21 3.20 -3.41
N PHE A 99 9.53 4.32 -2.78
CA PHE A 99 8.61 5.09 -1.94
C PHE A 99 8.55 6.54 -2.41
N VAL A 100 7.46 7.22 -2.11
CA VAL A 100 7.43 8.69 -2.12
C VAL A 100 8.39 9.18 -1.03
N ASP A 101 9.16 10.23 -1.32
CA ASP A 101 10.03 10.89 -0.34
C ASP A 101 9.19 11.68 0.67
N ASN A 102 9.11 11.17 1.89
CA ASN A 102 8.40 11.75 3.02
C ASN A 102 9.07 11.34 4.34
N SER A 103 8.54 11.78 5.48
CA SER A 103 9.08 11.43 6.80
C SER A 103 9.11 9.91 7.02
N ALA A 104 8.08 9.19 6.57
CA ALA A 104 8.02 7.73 6.73
C ALA A 104 9.09 6.99 5.90
N SER A 105 9.31 7.38 4.65
CA SER A 105 10.33 6.76 3.80
C SER A 105 11.75 7.09 4.26
N ARG A 106 11.98 8.29 4.82
CA ARG A 106 13.26 8.65 5.43
C ARG A 106 13.55 7.86 6.70
N ALA A 107 12.52 7.63 7.53
CA ALA A 107 12.64 6.71 8.65
C ALA A 107 12.97 5.28 8.17
N ALA A 108 12.29 4.78 7.11
CA ALA A 108 12.60 3.47 6.53
C ALA A 108 14.05 3.37 6.04
N ALA A 109 14.57 4.40 5.37
CA ALA A 109 15.96 4.44 4.91
C ALA A 109 16.95 4.38 6.07
N LEU A 110 16.70 5.16 7.14
CA LEU A 110 17.50 5.09 8.37
C LEU A 110 17.51 3.67 8.97
N LEU A 111 16.35 3.03 9.03
CA LEU A 111 16.24 1.67 9.57
C LEU A 111 16.90 0.62 8.66
N ASP A 112 16.89 0.82 7.35
CA ASP A 112 17.58 -0.06 6.40
C ASP A 112 19.11 -0.02 6.57
N GLU A 113 19.68 1.12 7.00
CA GLU A 113 21.11 1.28 7.25
C GLU A 113 21.59 0.50 8.48
N VAL A 114 20.75 0.39 9.51
CA VAL A 114 21.13 -0.19 10.82
C VAL A 114 20.58 -1.60 11.05
N ALA A 115 19.65 -2.06 10.22
CA ALA A 115 18.96 -3.33 10.40
C ALA A 115 19.91 -4.52 10.43
N GLY A 116 19.75 -5.37 11.44
CA GLY A 116 20.59 -6.56 11.65
C GLY A 116 21.87 -6.30 12.44
N ASP A 117 22.20 -5.05 12.79
CA ASP A 117 23.35 -4.67 13.62
C ASP A 117 22.87 -4.03 14.92
N GLU A 118 22.86 -4.80 16.00
CA GLU A 118 22.43 -4.34 17.33
C GLU A 118 23.24 -3.14 17.82
N THR A 119 24.56 -3.13 17.53
CA THR A 119 25.44 -2.03 17.95
C THR A 119 25.08 -0.72 17.24
N ALA A 120 24.92 -0.78 15.91
CA ALA A 120 24.52 0.38 15.13
C ALA A 120 23.15 0.92 15.54
N VAL A 121 22.20 0.02 15.83
CA VAL A 121 20.85 0.39 16.33
C VAL A 121 20.94 1.13 17.66
N GLN A 122 21.75 0.64 18.60
CA GLN A 122 21.90 1.27 19.92
C GLN A 122 22.65 2.61 19.85
N GLU A 123 23.69 2.71 19.02
CA GLU A 123 24.42 3.97 18.81
C GLU A 123 23.53 5.06 18.22
N ARG A 124 22.60 4.71 17.32
CA ARG A 124 21.66 5.66 16.68
C ARG A 124 20.26 5.66 17.29
N ARG A 125 20.08 5.06 18.47
CA ARG A 125 18.78 4.87 19.11
C ARG A 125 17.94 6.16 19.20
N THR A 126 18.54 7.26 19.62
CA THR A 126 17.85 8.55 19.73
C THR A 126 17.36 9.05 18.38
N GLU A 127 18.19 8.97 17.35
CA GLU A 127 17.85 9.35 16.00
C GLU A 127 16.71 8.50 15.43
N ILE A 128 16.74 7.18 15.68
CA ILE A 128 15.68 6.26 15.30
C ILE A 128 14.36 6.63 15.97
N ILE A 129 14.35 6.88 17.28
CA ILE A 129 13.15 7.28 18.02
C ILE A 129 12.59 8.59 17.47
N ASP A 130 13.43 9.58 17.20
CA ASP A 130 13.02 10.87 16.64
C ASP A 130 12.42 10.70 15.22
N ALA A 131 13.03 9.86 14.37
CA ALA A 131 12.51 9.56 13.06
C ALA A 131 11.14 8.87 13.14
N LEU A 132 11.02 7.84 13.97
CA LEU A 132 9.77 7.10 14.18
C LEU A 132 8.64 7.99 14.75
N SER A 133 8.97 8.98 15.57
CA SER A 133 7.97 9.89 16.15
C SER A 133 7.20 10.73 15.14
N ARG A 134 7.71 10.84 13.90
CA ARG A 134 7.11 11.57 12.78
C ARG A 134 6.35 10.65 11.82
N THR A 135 6.11 9.42 12.21
CA THR A 135 5.48 8.40 11.38
C THR A 135 4.25 7.83 12.06
N ALA A 136 3.42 7.16 11.28
CA ALA A 136 2.25 6.42 11.75
C ALA A 136 2.61 5.23 12.65
N LYS A 137 3.91 4.91 12.83
CA LYS A 137 4.41 3.83 13.70
C LYS A 137 5.46 4.34 14.69
N PRO A 138 5.07 5.17 15.65
CA PRO A 138 6.00 5.70 16.66
C PRO A 138 6.56 4.57 17.54
N TYR A 139 7.69 4.85 18.16
CA TYR A 139 8.21 3.97 19.20
C TYR A 139 7.27 3.90 20.39
N PHE A 140 7.01 2.70 20.88
CA PHE A 140 6.11 2.48 22.02
C PHE A 140 6.65 3.09 23.32
N GLY A 141 7.95 2.95 23.56
CA GLY A 141 8.66 3.38 24.77
C GLY A 141 9.41 2.22 25.43
N ASP A 142 10.23 2.54 26.43
CA ASP A 142 11.02 1.57 27.21
C ASP A 142 10.13 0.80 28.17
N VAL A 143 9.53 -0.28 27.70
CA VAL A 143 8.50 -1.06 28.41
C VAL A 143 9.01 -1.57 29.76
N GLU A 144 10.29 -1.92 29.85
CA GLU A 144 10.96 -2.37 31.09
C GLU A 144 10.97 -1.32 32.20
N HIS A 145 10.76 -0.05 31.85
CA HIS A 145 10.71 1.06 32.80
C HIS A 145 9.28 1.57 33.03
N MET A 146 8.28 0.95 32.41
CA MET A 146 6.88 1.34 32.56
C MET A 146 6.21 0.67 33.75
N THR A 147 5.22 1.37 34.31
CA THR A 147 4.22 0.76 35.18
C THR A 147 3.14 0.08 34.35
N TYR A 148 2.37 -0.83 34.95
CA TYR A 148 1.21 -1.45 34.27
C TYR A 148 0.22 -0.41 33.74
N ALA A 149 -0.03 0.65 34.50
CA ALA A 149 -0.90 1.74 34.07
C ALA A 149 -0.34 2.50 32.85
N GLN A 150 0.97 2.71 32.79
CA GLN A 150 1.62 3.36 31.65
C GLN A 150 1.57 2.49 30.39
N LEU A 151 1.87 1.19 30.50
CA LEU A 151 1.75 0.24 29.39
C LEU A 151 0.34 0.27 28.77
N LEU A 152 -0.70 0.09 29.62
CA LEU A 152 -2.08 0.02 29.15
C LEU A 152 -2.54 1.33 28.50
N ARG A 153 -2.19 2.48 29.08
CA ARG A 153 -2.52 3.79 28.51
C ARG A 153 -1.82 3.99 27.17
N ARG A 154 -0.54 3.67 27.10
CA ARG A 154 0.24 3.82 25.86
C ARG A 154 -0.28 2.90 24.76
N TYR A 155 -0.65 1.67 25.12
CA TYR A 155 -1.26 0.75 24.16
C TYR A 155 -2.59 1.29 23.62
N ALA A 156 -3.47 1.77 24.49
CA ALA A 156 -4.74 2.35 24.09
C ALA A 156 -4.56 3.61 23.24
N GLU A 157 -3.61 4.49 23.62
CA GLU A 157 -3.28 5.71 22.87
C GLU A 157 -2.87 5.42 21.42
N LEU A 158 -2.09 4.36 21.20
CA LEU A 158 -1.55 4.03 19.87
C LEU A 158 -2.46 3.12 19.05
N ALA A 159 -3.24 2.25 19.69
CA ALA A 159 -4.00 1.20 19.02
C ALA A 159 -5.52 1.44 18.98
N ALA A 160 -6.02 2.46 19.70
CA ALA A 160 -7.43 2.83 19.69
C ALA A 160 -7.64 4.20 19.00
N VAL A 161 -8.62 4.23 18.11
CA VAL A 161 -9.12 5.46 17.49
C VAL A 161 -9.91 6.22 18.56
N GLY A 162 -9.43 7.37 19.02
CA GLY A 162 -10.16 8.20 19.98
C GLY A 162 -9.61 8.27 21.39
N SER A 163 -8.54 7.58 21.70
CA SER A 163 -7.85 7.74 22.99
C SER A 163 -7.01 9.03 23.12
N GLY A 164 -6.81 9.73 22.01
CA GLY A 164 -6.22 11.07 21.99
C GLY A 164 -6.98 11.96 21.04
N ASN A 165 -7.11 13.24 21.30
CA ASN A 165 -7.86 14.31 20.63
C ASN A 165 -8.11 14.24 19.08
N ARG A 166 -7.72 13.18 18.40
CA ARG A 166 -7.87 13.00 16.96
C ARG A 166 -9.17 12.30 16.56
N TYR A 167 -9.81 11.51 17.45
CA TYR A 167 -10.93 10.63 17.07
C TYR A 167 -12.07 10.67 18.09
N GLN A 168 -13.29 10.86 17.64
CA GLN A 168 -14.45 11.06 18.51
C GLN A 168 -15.21 9.78 18.90
N ASP A 169 -14.90 8.63 18.26
CA ASP A 169 -15.79 7.47 18.32
C ASP A 169 -15.33 6.31 19.21
N GLY A 170 -14.16 6.41 19.87
CA GLY A 170 -13.67 5.38 20.80
C GLY A 170 -13.48 3.99 20.17
N VAL A 171 -13.25 3.91 18.85
CA VAL A 171 -13.15 2.67 18.11
C VAL A 171 -11.68 2.23 17.98
N TRP A 172 -11.40 0.95 18.15
CA TRP A 172 -10.10 0.37 17.91
C TRP A 172 -9.74 0.43 16.41
N LEU A 173 -8.48 0.71 16.09
CA LEU A 173 -7.96 0.68 14.70
C LEU A 173 -8.21 -0.68 14.02
N ASP A 174 -8.19 -1.77 14.81
CA ASP A 174 -8.59 -3.10 14.37
C ASP A 174 -9.06 -3.95 15.56
N ARG A 175 -9.98 -4.89 15.32
CA ARG A 175 -10.48 -5.80 16.37
C ARG A 175 -9.38 -6.61 17.06
N THR A 176 -8.28 -6.91 16.35
CA THR A 176 -7.15 -7.66 16.92
C THR A 176 -6.42 -6.85 17.99
N HIS A 177 -6.39 -5.52 17.87
CA HIS A 177 -5.81 -4.66 18.90
C HIS A 177 -6.66 -4.67 20.17
N ARG A 178 -7.99 -4.71 20.05
CA ARG A 178 -8.91 -4.88 21.20
C ARG A 178 -8.65 -6.20 21.93
N THR A 179 -8.48 -7.30 21.19
CA THR A 179 -8.18 -8.61 21.78
C THR A 179 -6.84 -8.60 22.52
N ARG A 180 -5.81 -8.03 21.92
CA ARG A 180 -4.49 -7.90 22.56
C ARG A 180 -4.55 -7.01 23.81
N PHE A 181 -5.35 -5.96 23.78
CA PHE A 181 -5.57 -5.11 24.95
C PHE A 181 -6.28 -5.89 26.07
N GLN A 182 -7.24 -6.75 25.72
CA GLN A 182 -7.85 -7.66 26.69
C GLN A 182 -6.82 -8.56 27.36
N ASP A 183 -5.93 -9.17 26.57
CA ASP A 183 -4.86 -10.03 27.08
C ASP A 183 -3.95 -9.27 28.07
N LEU A 184 -3.61 -8.01 27.76
CA LEU A 184 -2.79 -7.17 28.63
C LEU A 184 -3.52 -6.80 29.93
N LEU A 185 -4.84 -6.50 29.87
CA LEU A 185 -5.64 -6.22 31.06
C LEU A 185 -5.74 -7.45 31.96
N GLN A 186 -6.09 -8.61 31.40
CA GLN A 186 -6.21 -9.86 32.14
C GLN A 186 -4.88 -10.28 32.77
N ARG A 187 -3.78 -10.10 32.04
CA ARG A 187 -2.43 -10.35 32.55
C ARG A 187 -2.08 -9.44 33.72
N THR A 188 -2.40 -8.14 33.60
CA THR A 188 -2.20 -7.17 34.69
C THR A 188 -3.02 -7.51 35.92
N GLU A 189 -4.30 -7.85 35.75
CA GLU A 189 -5.19 -8.26 36.81
C GLU A 189 -4.65 -9.49 37.54
N ALA A 190 -4.26 -10.53 36.82
CA ALA A 190 -3.70 -11.75 37.38
C ALA A 190 -2.38 -11.50 38.14
N ARG A 191 -1.53 -10.59 37.65
CA ARG A 191 -0.24 -10.24 38.27
C ARG A 191 -0.42 -9.48 39.58
N LEU A 192 -1.41 -8.61 39.65
CA LEU A 192 -1.60 -7.69 40.77
C LEU A 192 -2.64 -8.20 41.79
N HIS A 193 -3.23 -9.38 41.55
CA HIS A 193 -4.16 -9.94 42.51
C HIS A 193 -3.48 -10.32 43.82
N PRO A 194 -4.04 -9.93 44.97
CA PRO A 194 -3.38 -10.06 46.25
C PRO A 194 -3.22 -11.50 46.79
N ASN A 195 -3.96 -12.45 46.19
CA ASN A 195 -3.93 -13.85 46.62
C ASN A 195 -3.44 -14.74 45.47
N ASP A 196 -2.28 -15.33 45.63
CA ASP A 196 -1.62 -16.27 44.71
C ASP A 196 -2.36 -17.65 44.59
N THR A 197 -3.64 -17.69 44.87
CA THR A 197 -4.45 -18.90 45.09
C THR A 197 -5.44 -19.17 43.98
N GLY A 198 -4.98 -19.27 42.73
CA GLY A 198 -5.76 -19.90 41.71
C GLY A 198 -6.37 -19.02 40.63
N LEU A 199 -7.03 -19.64 39.68
CA LEU A 199 -7.69 -19.03 38.52
C LEU A 199 -8.71 -17.98 38.96
N ILE A 200 -8.39 -16.71 38.66
CA ILE A 200 -9.32 -15.61 38.82
C ILE A 200 -10.17 -15.57 37.57
N GLU A 201 -11.47 -15.51 37.72
CA GLU A 201 -12.32 -15.08 36.63
C GLU A 201 -12.06 -13.60 36.36
N SER A 202 -11.45 -13.31 35.22
CA SER A 202 -11.10 -11.94 34.88
C SER A 202 -12.35 -11.09 34.68
N ARG A 203 -12.33 -9.89 35.20
CA ARG A 203 -13.37 -8.89 34.96
C ARG A 203 -13.43 -8.43 33.52
N PHE A 204 -12.36 -8.60 32.77
CA PHE A 204 -12.22 -8.21 31.36
C PHE A 204 -12.42 -9.40 30.40
N SER A 205 -13.33 -10.33 30.74
CA SER A 205 -13.66 -11.48 29.90
C SER A 205 -14.53 -11.14 28.69
N ASP A 206 -15.32 -10.06 28.76
CA ASP A 206 -16.19 -9.59 27.69
C ASP A 206 -15.49 -8.52 26.84
N LEU A 207 -15.28 -8.85 25.54
CA LEU A 207 -14.66 -7.93 24.57
C LEU A 207 -15.49 -6.66 24.30
N GLU A 208 -16.83 -6.75 24.38
CA GLU A 208 -17.69 -5.58 24.12
C GLU A 208 -17.54 -4.53 25.20
N SER A 209 -17.21 -4.92 26.43
CA SER A 209 -16.91 -3.99 27.51
C SER A 209 -15.63 -3.16 27.30
N LEU A 210 -14.80 -3.54 26.30
CA LEU A 210 -13.53 -2.90 25.95
C LEU A 210 -13.63 -1.93 24.74
N ASN A 211 -14.85 -1.60 24.31
CA ASN A 211 -15.05 -0.60 23.27
C ASN A 211 -14.57 0.82 23.69
N ASP A 212 -14.52 1.07 25.01
CA ASP A 212 -13.88 2.26 25.59
C ASP A 212 -12.68 1.84 26.47
N PRO A 213 -11.44 1.92 25.95
CA PRO A 213 -10.26 1.52 26.70
C PRO A 213 -10.01 2.39 27.93
N ALA A 214 -10.43 3.67 27.92
CA ALA A 214 -10.25 4.55 29.07
C ALA A 214 -11.10 4.12 30.26
N VAL A 215 -12.32 3.66 30.00
CA VAL A 215 -13.22 3.10 31.04
C VAL A 215 -12.61 1.82 31.62
N ALA A 216 -12.12 0.91 30.77
CA ALA A 216 -11.50 -0.34 31.21
C ALA A 216 -10.24 -0.08 32.06
N ILE A 217 -9.38 0.85 31.65
CA ILE A 217 -8.19 1.26 32.43
C ILE A 217 -8.61 1.86 33.78
N LYS A 218 -9.59 2.78 33.78
CA LYS A 218 -10.10 3.39 35.01
C LYS A 218 -10.60 2.34 36.00
N GLN A 219 -11.32 1.34 35.50
CA GLN A 219 -11.84 0.25 36.30
C GLN A 219 -10.71 -0.62 36.86
N LEU A 220 -9.76 -1.06 36.04
CA LEU A 220 -8.58 -1.79 36.50
C LEU A 220 -7.85 -1.02 37.64
N LEU A 221 -7.65 0.29 37.46
CA LEU A 221 -6.94 1.13 38.43
C LEU A 221 -7.74 1.41 39.70
N ALA A 222 -9.04 1.20 39.68
CA ALA A 222 -9.88 1.24 40.89
C ALA A 222 -9.75 -0.06 41.68
N ASP A 223 -9.77 -1.19 41.00
CA ASP A 223 -9.69 -2.52 41.63
C ASP A 223 -8.26 -2.88 42.02
N HIS A 224 -7.25 -2.42 41.25
CA HIS A 224 -5.83 -2.68 41.47
C HIS A 224 -5.02 -1.38 41.44
N PRO A 225 -5.11 -0.53 42.48
CA PRO A 225 -4.41 0.77 42.55
C PRO A 225 -2.90 0.64 42.49
N ALA A 226 -2.33 -0.52 42.83
CA ALA A 226 -0.91 -0.82 42.72
C ALA A 226 -0.40 -0.71 41.27
N ALA A 227 -1.26 -0.93 40.25
CA ALA A 227 -0.90 -0.78 38.84
C ALA A 227 -0.32 0.61 38.47
N ARG A 228 -0.61 1.63 39.26
CA ARG A 228 -0.12 3.01 39.04
C ARG A 228 1.37 3.16 39.34
N VAL A 229 1.93 2.34 40.22
CA VAL A 229 3.29 2.45 40.73
C VAL A 229 4.12 1.17 40.53
N ALA A 230 3.48 0.02 40.39
CA ALA A 230 4.18 -1.24 40.14
C ALA A 230 4.77 -1.22 38.75
N GLN A 231 6.09 -1.38 38.66
CA GLN A 231 6.77 -1.61 37.39
C GLN A 231 6.41 -2.97 36.85
N LEU A 232 6.47 -3.13 35.51
CA LEU A 232 6.24 -4.40 34.86
C LEU A 232 7.25 -5.44 35.35
N HIS A 233 6.75 -6.63 35.63
CA HIS A 233 7.60 -7.77 35.87
C HIS A 233 8.32 -8.17 34.58
N PRO A 234 9.61 -8.60 34.59
CA PRO A 234 10.32 -8.97 33.36
C PRO A 234 9.57 -9.98 32.46
N ALA A 235 8.91 -10.98 33.04
CA ALA A 235 8.09 -11.91 32.29
C ALA A 235 6.86 -11.29 31.61
N ASP A 236 6.42 -10.11 32.04
CA ASP A 236 5.30 -9.39 31.44
C ASP A 236 5.79 -8.42 30.35
N VAL A 237 7.04 -7.97 30.43
CA VAL A 237 7.75 -7.30 29.32
C VAL A 237 7.90 -8.28 28.15
N ASP A 238 8.41 -9.50 28.40
CA ASP A 238 8.52 -10.53 27.37
C ASP A 238 7.14 -10.88 26.79
N TYR A 239 6.13 -11.00 27.63
CA TYR A 239 4.76 -11.27 27.20
C TYR A 239 4.18 -10.16 26.31
N PHE A 240 4.47 -8.90 26.59
CA PHE A 240 4.07 -7.78 25.73
C PHE A 240 4.60 -7.95 24.31
N LEU A 241 5.86 -8.32 24.14
CA LEU A 241 6.43 -8.59 22.80
C LEU A 241 5.75 -9.77 22.11
N VAL A 242 5.38 -10.83 22.86
CA VAL A 242 4.59 -11.95 22.33
C VAL A 242 3.22 -11.48 21.85
N VAL A 243 2.53 -10.66 22.63
CA VAL A 243 1.23 -10.06 22.26
C VAL A 243 1.35 -9.22 21.00
N CYS A 244 2.43 -8.44 20.85
CA CYS A 244 2.67 -7.64 19.64
C CYS A 244 2.90 -8.51 18.38
N ARG A 245 3.39 -9.74 18.54
CA ARG A 245 3.65 -10.70 17.46
C ARG A 245 2.48 -11.63 17.13
N GLN A 246 1.38 -11.58 17.90
CA GLN A 246 0.22 -12.45 17.66
C GLN A 246 -0.33 -12.26 16.24
N PRO A 247 -0.93 -13.34 15.63
CA PRO A 247 -1.60 -13.24 14.34
C PRO A 247 -2.69 -12.15 14.33
N GLY A 248 -2.88 -11.53 13.17
CA GLY A 248 -3.83 -10.45 12.96
C GLY A 248 -3.14 -9.22 12.37
N LYS A 249 -3.76 -8.04 12.51
CA LYS A 249 -3.11 -6.79 12.08
C LYS A 249 -1.84 -6.56 12.88
N PRO A 250 -0.73 -6.19 12.23
CA PRO A 250 0.46 -5.74 12.91
C PRO A 250 0.16 -4.56 13.85
N VAL A 251 0.90 -4.44 14.95
CA VAL A 251 0.71 -3.32 15.88
C VAL A 251 1.08 -1.99 15.24
N PRO A 252 0.33 -0.90 15.48
CA PRO A 252 0.56 0.42 14.88
C PRO A 252 1.67 1.21 15.61
N PHE A 253 2.72 0.51 16.04
CA PHE A 253 3.87 1.10 16.73
C PHE A 253 5.09 0.15 16.61
N VAL A 254 6.26 0.65 16.88
CA VAL A 254 7.48 -0.14 17.05
C VAL A 254 7.63 -0.50 18.53
N PRO A 255 7.47 -1.78 18.92
CA PRO A 255 7.42 -2.18 20.34
C PRO A 255 8.79 -2.20 21.01
N VAL A 256 9.86 -2.35 20.25
CA VAL A 256 11.24 -2.45 20.74
C VAL A 256 12.19 -1.91 19.67
N ILE A 257 13.28 -1.28 20.13
CA ILE A 257 14.38 -0.82 19.26
C ILE A 257 15.53 -1.84 19.41
N ASP A 258 15.56 -2.79 18.50
CA ASP A 258 16.54 -3.88 18.38
C ASP A 258 16.94 -4.13 16.92
N ALA A 259 17.75 -5.13 16.66
CA ALA A 259 18.19 -5.47 15.31
C ALA A 259 17.04 -5.77 14.33
N ASP A 260 15.84 -6.12 14.83
CA ASP A 260 14.64 -6.39 14.04
C ASP A 260 13.76 -5.12 13.79
N VAL A 261 14.21 -3.92 14.18
CA VAL A 261 13.42 -2.66 14.16
C VAL A 261 12.80 -2.39 12.78
N ARG A 262 13.51 -2.66 11.69
CA ARG A 262 13.01 -2.55 10.32
C ARG A 262 11.76 -3.41 10.07
N ARG A 263 11.78 -4.66 10.54
CA ARG A 263 10.66 -5.60 10.39
C ARG A 263 9.40 -5.11 11.10
N TRP A 264 9.55 -4.51 12.28
CA TRP A 264 8.45 -3.89 13.00
C TRP A 264 7.86 -2.73 12.23
N TYR A 265 8.70 -1.89 11.67
CA TYR A 265 8.30 -0.66 11.01
C TYR A 265 7.55 -0.93 9.69
N GLN A 266 8.08 -1.77 8.82
CA GLN A 266 7.56 -1.94 7.45
C GLN A 266 6.32 -2.85 7.35
N SER A 267 5.88 -3.46 8.44
CA SER A 267 4.83 -4.49 8.43
C SER A 267 3.44 -4.01 7.97
N ASP A 268 3.15 -2.69 8.00
CA ASP A 268 1.82 -2.13 7.74
C ASP A 268 1.76 -1.09 6.62
N ALA A 269 2.83 -0.92 5.86
CA ALA A 269 2.96 0.18 4.90
C ALA A 269 1.73 0.35 3.98
N LEU A 270 1.21 -0.76 3.43
CA LEU A 270 0.06 -0.71 2.52
C LEU A 270 -1.26 -0.39 3.23
N TRP A 271 -1.40 -0.76 4.49
CA TRP A 271 -2.64 -0.52 5.22
C TRP A 271 -2.75 0.93 5.67
N GLN A 272 -1.68 1.51 6.20
CA GLN A 272 -1.70 2.86 6.75
C GLN A 272 -1.94 3.93 5.69
N SER A 273 -1.47 3.74 4.46
CA SER A 273 -1.70 4.68 3.35
C SER A 273 -3.16 4.75 2.88
N HIS A 274 -4.01 3.81 3.31
CA HIS A 274 -5.45 3.80 3.07
C HIS A 274 -6.27 4.30 4.26
N ASP A 275 -5.63 4.56 5.39
CA ASP A 275 -6.30 4.98 6.61
C ASP A 275 -6.31 6.52 6.69
N PRO A 276 -7.49 7.17 6.66
CA PRO A 276 -7.61 8.63 6.69
C PRO A 276 -7.15 9.27 8.02
N HIS A 277 -6.83 8.44 9.02
CA HIS A 277 -6.33 8.90 10.31
C HIS A 277 -4.86 9.32 10.28
N TYR A 278 -4.13 8.91 9.25
CA TYR A 278 -2.73 9.23 9.08
C TYR A 278 -2.53 10.25 7.96
N ASP A 279 -1.59 11.18 8.19
CA ASP A 279 -1.15 12.09 7.15
C ASP A 279 -0.25 11.37 6.12
N ALA A 280 -0.22 11.87 4.89
CA ALA A 280 0.63 11.30 3.83
C ALA A 280 2.13 11.34 4.18
N ASP A 281 2.57 12.30 5.01
CA ASP A 281 3.96 12.39 5.47
C ASP A 281 4.32 11.30 6.49
N GLU A 282 3.31 10.77 7.20
CA GLU A 282 3.49 9.78 8.27
C GLU A 282 3.53 8.32 7.76
N VAL A 283 3.12 8.05 6.51
CA VAL A 283 2.92 6.68 5.99
C VAL A 283 3.81 6.36 4.79
N LEU A 284 4.17 5.07 4.65
CA LEU A 284 4.89 4.60 3.48
C LEU A 284 3.93 4.51 2.27
N ILE A 285 4.27 5.19 1.18
CA ILE A 285 3.52 5.21 -0.07
C ILE A 285 4.41 4.59 -1.15
N ILE A 286 3.92 3.55 -1.83
CA ILE A 286 4.69 2.68 -2.72
C ILE A 286 4.18 2.81 -4.17
N PRO A 287 4.46 3.90 -4.88
CA PRO A 287 4.16 4.02 -6.30
C PRO A 287 5.29 3.45 -7.16
N GLY A 288 4.99 3.20 -8.44
CA GLY A 288 6.05 3.00 -9.42
C GLY A 288 6.78 4.32 -9.70
N PRO A 289 8.11 4.38 -9.59
CA PRO A 289 8.85 5.64 -9.60
C PRO A 289 8.76 6.39 -10.93
N THR A 290 8.61 5.67 -12.05
CA THR A 290 8.42 6.28 -13.38
C THR A 290 6.95 6.45 -13.74
N ALA A 291 6.05 5.82 -12.99
CA ALA A 291 4.62 5.82 -13.31
C ALA A 291 3.84 6.88 -12.52
N VAL A 292 4.40 7.39 -11.41
CA VAL A 292 3.76 8.41 -10.59
C VAL A 292 3.54 9.72 -11.36
N ALA A 293 4.42 10.04 -12.31
CA ALA A 293 4.26 11.20 -13.20
C ALA A 293 2.96 11.21 -14.04
N GLY A 294 2.26 10.08 -14.12
CA GLY A 294 0.97 9.97 -14.80
C GLY A 294 -0.23 10.41 -13.97
N ILE A 295 -0.03 10.69 -12.70
CA ILE A 295 -1.07 11.22 -11.82
C ILE A 295 -1.14 12.73 -12.04
N SER A 296 -2.20 13.21 -12.69
CA SER A 296 -2.37 14.64 -13.02
C SER A 296 -3.08 15.41 -11.91
N GLU A 297 -4.01 14.77 -11.25
CA GLU A 297 -4.82 15.35 -10.16
C GLU A 297 -5.33 14.27 -9.21
N PRO A 298 -5.61 14.60 -7.94
CA PRO A 298 -6.27 13.69 -7.02
C PRO A 298 -7.74 13.52 -7.43
N ASP A 299 -8.28 12.34 -7.15
CA ASP A 299 -9.70 12.01 -7.39
C ASP A 299 -10.16 12.08 -8.86
N GLU A 300 -9.22 11.98 -9.83
CA GLU A 300 -9.59 11.77 -11.23
C GLU A 300 -10.42 10.47 -11.34
N PRO A 301 -11.63 10.47 -11.95
CA PRO A 301 -12.37 9.25 -12.16
C PRO A 301 -11.57 8.24 -13.02
N VAL A 302 -11.60 6.95 -12.68
CA VAL A 302 -10.92 5.90 -13.49
C VAL A 302 -11.32 5.95 -14.95
N ALA A 303 -12.59 6.27 -15.25
CA ALA A 303 -13.05 6.38 -16.63
C ALA A 303 -12.34 7.51 -17.41
N GLU A 304 -12.07 8.65 -16.77
CA GLU A 304 -11.34 9.77 -17.38
C GLU A 304 -9.87 9.44 -17.54
N LEU A 305 -9.25 8.85 -16.53
CA LEU A 305 -7.89 8.32 -16.58
C LEU A 305 -7.73 7.38 -17.79
N MET A 306 -8.59 6.36 -17.90
CA MET A 306 -8.54 5.40 -19.01
C MET A 306 -8.75 6.06 -20.37
N SER A 307 -9.71 7.00 -20.47
CA SER A 307 -9.97 7.75 -21.70
C SER A 307 -8.77 8.60 -22.13
N ARG A 308 -8.03 9.16 -21.19
CA ARG A 308 -6.82 9.94 -21.47
C ARG A 308 -5.71 9.07 -22.07
N PHE A 309 -5.50 7.87 -21.51
CA PHE A 309 -4.53 6.90 -22.03
C PHE A 309 -4.93 6.34 -23.39
N GLU A 310 -6.21 6.04 -23.59
CA GLU A 310 -6.74 5.53 -24.85
C GLU A 310 -6.64 6.59 -25.98
N ARG A 311 -7.02 7.84 -25.71
CA ARG A 311 -6.93 8.92 -26.70
C ARG A 311 -5.50 9.11 -27.19
N ALA A 312 -4.51 9.10 -26.31
CA ALA A 312 -3.11 9.25 -26.71
C ALA A 312 -2.67 8.12 -27.66
N ALA A 313 -3.09 6.89 -27.41
CA ALA A 313 -2.81 5.78 -28.29
C ALA A 313 -3.51 5.93 -29.67
N LEU A 314 -4.76 6.41 -29.67
CA LEU A 314 -5.52 6.65 -30.91
C LEU A 314 -4.94 7.81 -31.72
N ASP A 315 -4.47 8.87 -31.07
CA ASP A 315 -3.88 10.04 -31.72
C ASP A 315 -2.54 9.72 -32.37
N ASP A 316 -1.82 8.77 -31.82
CA ASP A 316 -0.52 8.30 -32.35
C ASP A 316 -0.67 7.26 -33.49
N LEU A 317 -1.85 6.76 -33.73
CA LEU A 317 -2.06 5.92 -34.92
C LEU A 317 -1.86 6.77 -36.19
N PRO A 318 -1.15 6.20 -37.19
CA PRO A 318 -0.90 6.95 -38.44
C PRO A 318 -2.21 7.51 -39.02
N THR A 319 -2.18 8.74 -39.45
CA THR A 319 -3.32 9.51 -40.02
C THR A 319 -3.80 9.01 -41.41
N ALA A 320 -3.58 7.77 -41.78
CA ALA A 320 -4.46 7.14 -42.79
C ALA A 320 -5.90 7.33 -42.31
N PRO A 321 -6.87 7.66 -43.19
CA PRO A 321 -8.20 8.03 -42.74
C PRO A 321 -8.66 7.03 -41.68
N ARG A 322 -8.88 7.48 -40.44
CA ARG A 322 -9.18 6.64 -39.24
C ARG A 322 -10.31 5.63 -39.55
N THR A 323 -11.27 6.06 -40.36
CA THR A 323 -12.34 5.20 -40.89
C THR A 323 -11.84 4.05 -41.75
N THR A 324 -10.80 4.25 -42.55
CA THR A 324 -10.29 3.19 -43.47
C THR A 324 -9.43 2.18 -42.71
N LEU A 325 -8.66 2.60 -41.71
CA LEU A 325 -7.86 1.67 -40.91
C LEU A 325 -8.77 0.83 -39.97
N LEU A 326 -9.71 1.47 -39.29
CA LEU A 326 -10.68 0.80 -38.43
C LEU A 326 -11.55 -0.16 -39.24
N ASP A 327 -12.06 0.27 -40.39
CA ASP A 327 -12.86 -0.56 -41.29
C ASP A 327 -12.02 -1.75 -41.84
N SER A 328 -10.76 -1.50 -42.21
CA SER A 328 -9.84 -2.55 -42.63
C SER A 328 -9.54 -3.54 -41.49
N LEU A 329 -9.30 -3.08 -40.28
CA LEU A 329 -9.05 -3.93 -39.10
C LEU A 329 -10.28 -4.77 -38.74
N LEU A 330 -11.47 -4.19 -38.79
CA LEU A 330 -12.71 -4.85 -38.40
C LEU A 330 -13.25 -5.80 -39.48
N THR A 331 -13.00 -5.48 -40.75
CA THR A 331 -13.55 -6.25 -41.91
C THR A 331 -12.54 -7.21 -42.55
N ALA A 332 -11.24 -6.99 -42.39
CA ALA A 332 -10.19 -7.83 -42.93
C ALA A 332 -10.34 -9.29 -42.48
N ARG A 333 -10.16 -10.25 -43.39
CA ARG A 333 -10.12 -11.69 -43.05
C ARG A 333 -8.87 -12.07 -42.29
N THR A 334 -7.77 -11.42 -42.62
CA THR A 334 -6.45 -11.61 -42.04
C THR A 334 -5.86 -10.23 -41.71
N VAL A 335 -5.05 -10.17 -40.68
CA VAL A 335 -4.27 -8.97 -40.31
C VAL A 335 -2.79 -9.35 -40.29
N GLU A 336 -1.95 -8.44 -40.73
CA GLU A 336 -0.51 -8.60 -40.60
C GLU A 336 -0.11 -8.25 -39.19
N TRP A 337 0.55 -9.20 -38.54
CA TRP A 337 1.00 -9.02 -37.15
C TRP A 337 2.35 -9.71 -36.97
N GLY A 338 3.36 -8.94 -36.58
CA GLY A 338 4.71 -9.47 -36.39
C GLY A 338 5.33 -10.06 -37.64
N GLY A 339 5.06 -9.48 -38.84
CA GLY A 339 5.57 -9.94 -40.12
C GLY A 339 4.86 -11.18 -40.69
N ALA A 340 3.75 -11.63 -40.08
CA ALA A 340 2.97 -12.78 -40.59
C ALA A 340 1.49 -12.42 -40.73
N MET A 341 0.89 -12.89 -41.84
CA MET A 341 -0.56 -12.78 -42.07
C MET A 341 -1.30 -13.79 -41.22
N ARG A 342 -2.26 -13.32 -40.42
CA ARG A 342 -3.02 -14.16 -39.47
C ARG A 342 -4.52 -13.93 -39.59
N PRO A 343 -5.35 -14.93 -39.25
CA PRO A 343 -6.80 -14.75 -39.19
C PRO A 343 -7.13 -13.63 -38.19
N ASN A 344 -8.00 -12.71 -38.59
CA ASN A 344 -8.43 -11.60 -37.76
C ASN A 344 -9.25 -12.11 -36.57
N PRO A 345 -8.75 -11.98 -35.31
CA PRO A 345 -9.43 -12.52 -34.13
C PRO A 345 -10.79 -11.85 -33.88
N LEU A 346 -10.97 -10.59 -34.26
CA LEU A 346 -12.24 -9.87 -34.13
C LEU A 346 -13.37 -10.49 -34.95
N ARG A 347 -13.07 -11.22 -36.01
CA ARG A 347 -14.07 -11.93 -36.83
C ARG A 347 -14.54 -13.27 -36.24
N ARG A 348 -13.85 -13.80 -35.24
CA ARG A 348 -14.24 -15.06 -34.60
C ARG A 348 -15.49 -14.90 -33.72
N ILE A 349 -15.68 -13.75 -33.11
CA ILE A 349 -16.72 -13.47 -32.11
C ILE A 349 -17.93 -12.75 -32.72
N GLY A 350 -17.81 -12.17 -33.94
CA GLY A 350 -18.90 -11.46 -34.59
C GLY A 350 -18.51 -10.80 -35.88
N THR A 351 -19.38 -9.98 -36.41
CA THR A 351 -19.17 -9.17 -37.61
C THR A 351 -19.33 -7.68 -37.26
N TRP A 352 -18.37 -6.88 -37.73
CA TRP A 352 -18.42 -5.45 -37.62
C TRP A 352 -18.92 -4.81 -38.91
N GLN A 353 -19.77 -3.81 -38.80
CA GLN A 353 -20.14 -2.90 -39.88
C GLN A 353 -19.80 -1.48 -39.48
N VAL A 354 -19.09 -0.77 -40.36
CA VAL A 354 -18.78 0.64 -40.16
C VAL A 354 -19.57 1.46 -41.17
N ARG A 355 -20.43 2.36 -40.70
CA ARG A 355 -21.15 3.34 -41.52
C ARG A 355 -21.05 4.71 -40.89
N ASP A 356 -20.67 5.70 -41.64
CA ASP A 356 -20.57 7.11 -41.23
C ASP A 356 -19.75 7.31 -39.94
N GLY A 357 -18.64 6.58 -39.77
CA GLY A 357 -17.79 6.66 -38.58
C GLY A 357 -18.30 5.89 -37.36
N VAL A 358 -19.44 5.22 -37.48
CA VAL A 358 -20.01 4.39 -36.39
C VAL A 358 -19.72 2.93 -36.66
N ALA A 359 -19.02 2.26 -35.76
CA ALA A 359 -18.77 0.83 -35.81
C ALA A 359 -19.87 0.08 -35.02
N THR A 360 -20.61 -0.80 -35.72
CA THR A 360 -21.64 -1.65 -35.10
C THR A 360 -21.18 -3.09 -35.13
N TRP A 361 -21.19 -3.75 -34.00
CA TRP A 361 -20.83 -5.15 -33.86
C TRP A 361 -22.09 -6.02 -33.83
N HIS A 362 -22.05 -7.09 -34.62
CA HIS A 362 -23.09 -8.12 -34.66
C HIS A 362 -22.51 -9.43 -34.18
N SER A 363 -22.95 -9.91 -33.02
CA SER A 363 -22.58 -11.21 -32.48
C SER A 363 -23.00 -12.34 -33.43
N ARG A 364 -22.17 -13.37 -33.57
CA ARG A 364 -22.54 -14.60 -34.22
C ARG A 364 -23.38 -15.54 -33.35
N ASP A 365 -23.41 -15.26 -32.06
CA ASP A 365 -24.15 -16.04 -31.07
C ASP A 365 -25.45 -15.32 -30.76
N GLU A 366 -26.58 -15.87 -31.20
CA GLU A 366 -27.91 -15.30 -30.92
C GLU A 366 -28.30 -15.37 -29.44
N SER A 367 -27.57 -16.16 -28.63
CA SER A 367 -27.78 -16.27 -27.19
C SER A 367 -27.15 -15.13 -26.36
N ALA A 368 -26.37 -14.24 -26.98
CA ALA A 368 -25.71 -13.11 -26.35
C ALA A 368 -26.42 -11.77 -26.51
N ARG A 369 -27.77 -11.81 -26.68
CA ARG A 369 -28.64 -10.63 -26.67
C ARG A 369 -29.21 -10.32 -25.28
#